data_43696bc89978e6ccfa46e18b7235bbcb
#
_entry.id   43696bc89978e6ccfa46e18b7235bbcb
#
_cell.length_a   1.000
_cell.length_b   1.000
_cell.length_c   1.000
_cell.angle_alpha   90.00
_cell.angle_beta   90.00
_cell.angle_gamma   90.00
#
_symmetry.space_group_name_H-M   'P 1'
#
loop_
_entity.id
_entity.type
_entity.pdbx_description
1 polymer ?
#
loop_
_entity_poly.entity_id
_entity_poly.type
_entity_poly.pdbx_seq_one_letter_code
_entity_poly.pdbx_strand_id
1 'polypeptide(L)'
;MAFIKTIPVREANDELRAVYGMIRSDLVGALPFPVEWTTWNVMRVFSLRPRLLWAFERGFRHVMWDGELSRLTKEAIGVSVAQTNACHY
;
A
#
# COMPACT_ATOMS: atom_id res chain seq x y z
N MET A 1 -13.86 3.93 5.69
CA MET A 1 -13.53 4.74 6.89
C MET A 1 -12.58 3.97 7.80
N ALA A 2 -11.56 4.60 8.30
CA ALA A 2 -10.67 3.99 9.27
C ALA A 2 -11.14 4.34 10.68
N PHE A 3 -11.19 3.34 11.56
CA PHE A 3 -11.57 3.51 12.97
C PHE A 3 -10.40 3.89 13.87
N ILE A 4 -9.19 3.89 13.35
CA ILE A 4 -8.00 4.31 14.06
C ILE A 4 -7.49 5.61 13.44
N LYS A 5 -6.68 6.35 14.22
CA LYS A 5 -6.13 7.60 13.75
C LYS A 5 -5.18 7.36 12.58
N THR A 6 -5.38 8.10 11.50
CA THR A 6 -4.50 8.09 10.33
C THR A 6 -4.19 9.53 9.93
N ILE A 7 -3.11 9.73 9.15
CA ILE A 7 -2.72 11.06 8.69
C ILE A 7 -2.80 11.09 7.17
N PRO A 8 -3.75 11.86 6.60
CA PRO A 8 -3.82 12.01 5.14
C PRO A 8 -2.67 12.87 4.62
N VAL A 9 -2.45 12.81 3.31
CA VAL A 9 -1.33 13.52 2.66
C VAL A 9 -1.36 15.02 2.97
N ARG A 10 -2.53 15.63 2.94
CA ARG A 10 -2.67 17.08 3.18
C ARG A 10 -2.26 17.52 4.58
N GLU A 11 -2.25 16.61 5.55
CA GLU A 11 -1.89 16.90 6.94
C GLU A 11 -0.52 16.33 7.31
N ALA A 12 0.19 15.73 6.34
CA ALA A 12 1.48 15.10 6.60
C ALA A 12 2.57 16.12 6.90
N ASN A 13 3.44 15.79 7.86
CA ASN A 13 4.67 16.55 8.07
C ASN A 13 5.68 16.21 6.96
N ASP A 14 6.86 16.84 7.00
CA ASP A 14 7.84 16.67 5.92
C ASP A 14 8.31 15.23 5.78
N GLU A 15 8.56 14.54 6.89
CA GLU A 15 9.01 13.14 6.86
C GLU A 15 7.95 12.23 6.25
N LEU A 16 6.70 12.33 6.70
CA LEU A 16 5.61 11.51 6.19
C LEU A 16 5.31 11.84 4.73
N ARG A 17 5.35 13.12 4.37
CA ARG A 17 5.14 13.54 2.98
C ARG A 17 6.19 12.98 2.05
N ALA A 18 7.46 12.95 2.50
CA ALA A 18 8.54 12.34 1.73
C ALA A 18 8.29 10.84 1.51
N VAL A 19 7.85 10.13 2.56
CA VAL A 19 7.53 8.70 2.45
C VAL A 19 6.36 8.48 1.49
N TYR A 20 5.30 9.25 1.60
CA TYR A 20 4.16 9.16 0.67
C TYR A 20 4.61 9.39 -0.77
N GLY A 21 5.51 10.36 -0.99
CA GLY A 21 6.06 10.64 -2.32
C GLY A 21 6.88 9.48 -2.87
N MET A 22 7.70 8.86 -2.04
CA MET A 22 8.49 7.69 -2.44
C MET A 22 7.60 6.50 -2.81
N ILE A 23 6.56 6.23 -2.03
CA ILE A 23 5.62 5.15 -2.31
C ILE A 23 4.89 5.42 -3.62
N ARG A 24 4.44 6.65 -3.83
CA ARG A 24 3.77 7.02 -5.07
C ARG A 24 4.67 6.81 -6.28
N SER A 25 5.92 7.25 -6.21
CA SER A 25 6.89 7.06 -7.29
C SER A 25 7.12 5.59 -7.59
N ASP A 26 7.14 4.76 -6.55
CA ASP A 26 7.35 3.32 -6.68
C ASP A 26 6.17 2.63 -7.38
N LEU A 27 4.95 3.08 -7.13
CA LEU A 27 3.74 2.45 -7.64
C LEU A 27 3.28 2.97 -9.01
N VAL A 28 3.60 4.22 -9.36
CA VAL A 28 3.13 4.84 -10.60
C VAL A 28 3.52 4.03 -11.84
N GLY A 29 4.74 3.50 -11.86
CA GLY A 29 5.18 2.69 -12.99
C GLY A 29 4.85 1.21 -12.89
N ALA A 30 4.33 0.76 -11.75
CA ALA A 30 4.11 -0.64 -11.46
C ALA A 30 2.66 -1.09 -11.69
N LEU A 31 1.73 -0.15 -11.74
CA LEU A 31 0.30 -0.45 -11.89
C LEU A 31 -0.20 0.09 -13.24
N PRO A 32 -1.09 -0.66 -13.91
CA PRO A 32 -1.57 -0.29 -15.24
C PRO A 32 -2.68 0.77 -15.23
N PHE A 33 -2.98 1.35 -14.09
CA PHE A 33 -4.05 2.33 -13.94
C PHE A 33 -3.65 3.39 -12.92
N PRO A 34 -4.23 4.59 -13.00
CA PRO A 34 -4.01 5.63 -12.00
C PRO A 34 -4.51 5.16 -10.63
N VAL A 35 -3.74 5.44 -9.59
CA VAL A 35 -4.07 4.96 -8.25
C VAL A 35 -4.03 6.10 -7.24
N GLU A 36 -5.12 6.27 -6.53
CA GLU A 36 -5.20 7.14 -5.36
C GLU A 36 -4.77 6.37 -4.11
N TRP A 37 -3.62 5.70 -4.20
CA TRP A 37 -3.14 4.80 -3.16
C TRP A 37 -3.01 5.48 -1.79
N THR A 38 -2.81 6.79 -1.78
CA THR A 38 -2.71 7.55 -0.53
C THR A 38 -4.00 7.54 0.27
N THR A 39 -5.11 7.16 -0.37
CA THR A 39 -6.39 7.02 0.30
C THR A 39 -6.63 5.62 0.83
N TRP A 40 -5.77 4.66 0.48
CA TRP A 40 -5.94 3.28 0.94
C TRP A 40 -5.72 3.18 2.44
N ASN A 41 -6.71 2.64 3.13
CA ASN A 41 -6.64 2.51 4.59
C ASN A 41 -5.45 1.64 5.03
N VAL A 42 -5.13 0.59 4.26
CA VAL A 42 -4.02 -0.29 4.60
C VAL A 42 -2.68 0.46 4.65
N MET A 43 -2.51 1.49 3.82
CA MET A 43 -1.31 2.33 3.87
C MET A 43 -1.41 3.37 5.00
N ARG A 44 -2.58 3.95 5.18
CA ARG A 44 -2.79 5.04 6.13
C ARG A 44 -2.69 4.58 7.59
N VAL A 45 -2.94 3.30 7.89
CA VAL A 45 -2.80 2.80 9.26
C VAL A 45 -1.39 2.95 9.82
N PHE A 46 -0.38 2.99 8.95
CA PHE A 46 1.01 3.15 9.37
C PHE A 46 1.49 4.61 9.34
N SER A 47 0.60 5.56 9.03
CA SER A 47 0.98 6.96 8.79
C SER A 47 1.55 7.67 10.02
N LEU A 48 1.24 7.19 11.22
CA LEU A 48 1.81 7.75 12.45
C LEU A 48 3.30 7.41 12.62
N ARG A 49 3.79 6.44 11.87
CA ARG A 49 5.20 6.01 11.90
C ARG A 49 5.72 5.92 10.46
N PRO A 50 6.25 7.01 9.91
CA PRO A 50 6.66 7.04 8.51
C PRO A 50 7.67 5.96 8.12
N ARG A 51 8.61 5.65 9.00
CA ARG A 51 9.60 4.59 8.72
C ARG A 51 8.95 3.22 8.65
N LEU A 52 7.96 2.96 9.51
CA LEU A 52 7.21 1.71 9.46
C LEU A 52 6.37 1.63 8.19
N LEU A 53 5.74 2.73 7.79
CA LEU A 53 4.99 2.79 6.54
C LEU A 53 5.88 2.44 5.36
N TRP A 54 7.09 3.02 5.30
CA TRP A 54 8.03 2.74 4.22
C TRP A 54 8.46 1.27 4.23
N ALA A 55 8.76 0.72 5.40
CA ALA A 55 9.15 -0.69 5.52
C ALA A 55 8.03 -1.63 5.09
N PHE A 56 6.79 -1.32 5.46
CA PHE A 56 5.61 -2.09 5.05
C PHE A 56 5.45 -2.08 3.53
N GLU A 57 5.55 -0.90 2.92
CA GLU A 57 5.41 -0.77 1.47
C GLU A 57 6.52 -1.55 0.75
N ARG A 58 7.77 -1.45 1.22
CA ARG A 58 8.88 -2.18 0.59
C ARG A 58 8.68 -3.69 0.70
N GLY A 59 8.22 -4.17 1.86
CA GLY A 59 7.92 -5.59 2.04
C GLY A 59 6.77 -6.05 1.14
N PHE A 60 5.71 -5.29 1.09
CA PHE A 60 4.56 -5.57 0.22
C PHE A 60 4.99 -5.63 -1.24
N ARG A 61 5.78 -4.66 -1.68
CA ARG A 61 6.27 -4.63 -3.05
C ARG A 61 7.13 -5.85 -3.37
N HIS A 62 8.01 -6.22 -2.45
CA HIS A 62 8.84 -7.41 -2.62
C HIS A 62 7.98 -8.67 -2.79
N VAL A 63 6.96 -8.83 -1.96
CA VAL A 63 6.08 -9.99 -2.02
C VAL A 63 5.30 -10.04 -3.34
N MET A 64 4.79 -8.90 -3.78
CA MET A 64 3.87 -8.86 -4.94
C MET A 64 4.59 -8.82 -6.29
N TRP A 65 5.81 -8.30 -6.35
CA TRP A 65 6.51 -8.12 -7.64
C TRP A 65 7.72 -9.00 -7.84
N ASP A 66 8.33 -9.51 -6.76
CA ASP A 66 9.54 -10.30 -6.85
C ASP A 66 9.25 -11.79 -6.64
N GLY A 67 10.21 -12.64 -7.02
CA GLY A 67 10.11 -14.07 -6.81
C GLY A 67 9.67 -14.82 -8.06
N GLU A 68 9.45 -16.12 -7.90
CA GLU A 68 9.20 -17.04 -9.02
C GLU A 68 7.75 -17.02 -9.53
N LEU A 69 6.79 -16.69 -8.65
CA LEU A 69 5.39 -16.62 -9.04
C LEU A 69 5.11 -15.36 -9.83
N SER A 70 4.34 -15.48 -10.90
CA SER A 70 3.93 -14.31 -11.67
C SER A 70 3.03 -13.40 -10.81
N ARG A 71 3.00 -12.13 -11.16
CA ARG A 71 2.11 -11.20 -10.48
C ARG A 71 0.65 -11.59 -10.63
N LEU A 72 0.26 -12.08 -11.78
CA LEU A 72 -1.11 -12.55 -12.01
C LEU A 72 -1.47 -13.66 -11.02
N THR A 73 -0.58 -14.62 -10.82
CA THR A 73 -0.79 -15.71 -9.87
C THR A 73 -0.91 -15.17 -8.44
N LYS A 74 -0.04 -14.24 -8.06
CA LYS A 74 -0.08 -13.62 -6.72
C LYS A 74 -1.38 -12.86 -6.49
N GLU A 75 -1.84 -12.10 -7.48
CA GLU A 75 -3.11 -11.39 -7.40
C GLU A 75 -4.30 -12.36 -7.29
N ALA A 76 -4.27 -13.46 -8.03
CA ALA A 76 -5.32 -14.46 -7.96
C ALA A 76 -5.39 -15.11 -6.57
N ILE A 77 -4.25 -15.41 -5.98
CA ILE A 77 -4.17 -15.92 -4.60
C ILE A 77 -4.76 -14.91 -3.64
N GLY A 78 -4.38 -13.64 -3.77
CA GLY A 78 -4.88 -12.56 -2.92
C GLY A 78 -6.39 -12.41 -3.00
N VAL A 79 -6.95 -12.44 -4.19
CA VAL A 79 -8.40 -12.37 -4.41
C VAL A 79 -9.09 -13.57 -3.76
N SER A 80 -8.56 -14.78 -3.93
CA SER A 80 -9.13 -15.98 -3.35
C SER A 80 -9.13 -15.93 -1.82
N VAL A 81 -8.04 -15.48 -1.22
CA VAL A 81 -7.93 -15.35 0.24
C VAL A 81 -8.91 -14.27 0.73
N ALA A 82 -8.94 -13.13 0.07
CA ALA A 82 -9.83 -12.04 0.45
C ALA A 82 -11.30 -12.45 0.35
N GLN A 83 -11.67 -13.18 -0.69
CA GLN A 83 -13.02 -13.66 -0.87
C GLN A 83 -13.41 -14.66 0.23
N THR A 84 -12.52 -15.59 0.56
CA THR A 84 -12.74 -16.56 1.63
C THR A 84 -12.94 -15.88 2.98
N ASN A 85 -12.23 -14.78 3.22
CA ASN A 85 -12.33 -14.01 4.44
C ASN A 85 -13.41 -12.92 4.41
N ALA A 86 -14.23 -12.88 3.36
CA ALA A 86 -15.26 -11.86 3.15
C ALA A 86 -14.69 -10.43 3.24
N CYS A 87 -13.49 -10.23 2.71
CA CYS A 87 -12.83 -8.93 2.71
C CYS A 87 -13.38 -8.07 1.57
N HIS A 88 -13.75 -6.82 1.88
CA HIS A 88 -14.29 -5.88 0.89
C HIS A 88 -13.19 -5.08 0.17
N TYR A 89 -11.96 -5.28 0.55
CA TYR A 89 -10.84 -4.57 -0.02
C TYR A 89 -10.35 -5.24 -1.32
#